data_d5530a16b72ad32d31b0c7f06318f31b
#
_entry.id   d5530a16b72ad32d31b0c7f06318f31b
#
_cell.length_a   1.000
_cell.length_b   1.000
_cell.length_c   1.000
_cell.angle_alpha   90.00
_cell.angle_beta   90.00
_cell.angle_gamma   90.00
#
_symmetry.space_group_name_H-M   'P 1'
#
loop_
_entity.id
_entity.type
_entity.pdbx_description
1 polymer ?
#
loop_
_entity_poly.entity_id
_entity_poly.type
_entity_poly.pdbx_seq_one_letter_code
_entity_poly.pdbx_strand_id
1 'polypeptide(L)'
;MDNDKRIYPRTEVNWSVSGITNNGMMQGETQNISLNGAFICCEKVFPPDEIMLLTVNGPSGPMQVIAQVVWSDLCACDAKANTSGIGVKFMWSLPRA
;
A
#
# COMPACT_ATOMS: atom_id res chain seq x y z
N MET A 1 18.19 10.52 -16.90
CA MET A 1 17.56 9.76 -16.87
C MET A 1 17.43 9.02 -15.79
N ASP A 2 16.60 8.60 -15.59
CA ASP A 2 16.37 8.06 -14.50
C ASP A 2 16.85 6.73 -14.39
N ASN A 3 17.26 6.37 -13.36
CA ASN A 3 17.70 5.08 -13.11
C ASN A 3 16.70 4.23 -12.46
N ASP A 4 15.46 4.61 -12.64
CA ASP A 4 14.38 3.88 -12.06
C ASP A 4 14.30 2.53 -12.70
N LYS A 5 14.42 1.49 -11.90
CA LYS A 5 14.35 0.14 -12.41
C LYS A 5 13.00 -0.48 -12.29
N ARG A 6 12.01 0.29 -11.87
CA ARG A 6 10.66 -0.24 -11.78
C ARG A 6 10.12 -0.45 -13.18
N ILE A 7 9.41 -1.55 -13.34
CA ILE A 7 8.77 -1.85 -14.60
C ILE A 7 7.58 -0.95 -14.82
N TYR A 8 6.86 -0.65 -13.74
CA TYR A 8 5.66 0.14 -13.82
C TYR A 8 5.92 1.50 -13.20
N PRO A 9 5.56 2.58 -13.87
CA PRO A 9 5.74 3.90 -13.27
C PRO A 9 4.85 4.08 -12.05
N ARG A 10 5.30 4.89 -11.13
CA ARG A 10 4.54 5.21 -9.95
C ARG A 10 3.98 6.61 -10.08
N THR A 11 2.74 6.76 -9.64
CA THR A 11 2.06 8.04 -9.66
C THR A 11 1.86 8.48 -8.23
N GLU A 12 2.21 9.72 -7.94
CA GLU A 12 2.03 10.26 -6.60
C GLU A 12 0.59 10.69 -6.44
N VAL A 13 -0.15 9.94 -5.65
CA VAL A 13 -1.55 10.24 -5.37
C VAL A 13 -1.81 9.93 -3.92
N ASN A 14 -2.66 10.72 -3.30
CA ASN A 14 -3.00 10.55 -1.90
C ASN A 14 -4.44 10.09 -1.79
N TRP A 15 -4.67 8.83 -2.06
CA TRP A 15 -5.98 8.24 -1.95
C TRP A 15 -6.10 7.55 -0.61
N SER A 16 -7.27 7.64 0.02
CA SER A 16 -7.47 6.93 1.27
C SER A 16 -7.54 5.44 1.01
N VAL A 17 -7.02 4.68 1.95
CA VAL A 17 -7.04 3.23 1.85
C VAL A 17 -7.43 2.65 3.19
N SER A 18 -8.00 1.48 3.15
CA SER A 18 -8.20 0.69 4.35
C SER A 18 -7.80 -0.74 4.05
N GLY A 19 -7.36 -1.43 5.08
CA GLY A 19 -6.94 -2.82 4.92
C GLY A 19 -7.46 -3.66 6.06
N ILE A 20 -7.68 -4.93 5.78
CA ILE A 20 -8.09 -5.90 6.77
C ILE A 20 -7.07 -7.01 6.78
N THR A 21 -6.52 -7.28 7.96
CA THR A 21 -5.53 -8.36 8.12
C THR A 21 -5.94 -9.22 9.28
N ASN A 22 -5.21 -10.29 9.49
CA ASN A 22 -5.43 -11.12 10.68
C ASN A 22 -5.08 -10.40 11.97
N ASN A 23 -4.35 -9.30 11.88
CA ASN A 23 -3.94 -8.55 13.05
C ASN A 23 -4.74 -7.27 13.23
N GLY A 24 -5.82 -7.11 12.49
CA GLY A 24 -6.68 -5.96 12.67
C GLY A 24 -6.85 -5.18 11.40
N MET A 25 -7.36 -3.99 11.57
CA MET A 25 -7.65 -3.12 10.43
C MET A 25 -6.61 -2.03 10.35
N MET A 26 -6.42 -1.54 9.14
CA MET A 26 -5.49 -0.46 8.86
C MET A 26 -6.21 0.62 8.10
N GLN A 27 -5.90 1.87 8.39
CA GLN A 27 -6.35 3.01 7.60
C GLN A 27 -5.18 3.89 7.31
N GLY A 28 -5.15 4.43 6.12
CA GLY A 28 -4.04 5.26 5.73
C GLY A 28 -4.31 5.95 4.41
N GLU A 29 -3.24 6.43 3.81
CA GLU A 29 -3.28 7.11 2.52
C GLU A 29 -2.14 6.63 1.68
N THR A 30 -2.38 6.50 0.39
CA THR A 30 -1.27 6.23 -0.52
C THR A 30 -0.38 7.46 -0.63
N GLN A 31 0.89 7.24 -0.85
CA GLN A 31 1.82 8.28 -1.26
C GLN A 31 2.13 8.15 -2.74
N ASN A 32 2.15 6.95 -3.22
CA ASN A 32 2.26 6.68 -4.65
C ASN A 32 1.69 5.30 -4.92
N ILE A 33 1.37 5.06 -6.16
CA ILE A 33 0.74 3.81 -6.54
C ILE A 33 1.17 3.47 -7.96
N SER A 34 1.24 2.18 -8.24
CA SER A 34 1.49 1.66 -9.58
C SER A 34 0.66 0.41 -9.75
N LEU A 35 0.76 -0.20 -10.92
CA LEU A 35 0.08 -1.48 -11.12
C LEU A 35 0.61 -2.56 -10.21
N ASN A 36 1.83 -2.45 -9.75
CA ASN A 36 2.48 -3.50 -8.99
C ASN A 36 2.34 -3.33 -7.49
N GLY A 37 2.05 -2.14 -7.00
CA GLY A 37 1.96 -1.94 -5.58
C GLY A 37 1.81 -0.48 -5.22
N ALA A 38 1.99 -0.20 -3.95
CA ALA A 38 1.81 1.15 -3.44
C ALA A 38 2.69 1.37 -2.21
N PHE A 39 2.99 2.63 -1.97
CA PHE A 39 3.57 3.08 -0.72
C PHE A 39 2.44 3.77 0.05
N ILE A 40 2.22 3.33 1.28
CA ILE A 40 1.07 3.77 2.08
C ILE A 40 1.57 4.27 3.42
N CYS A 41 1.05 5.41 3.83
CA CYS A 41 1.29 5.92 5.18
C CYS A 41 0.10 5.56 6.05
N CYS A 42 0.36 4.93 7.17
CA CYS A 42 -0.69 4.47 8.06
C CYS A 42 -0.24 4.57 9.51
N GLU A 43 -1.16 4.28 10.42
CA GLU A 43 -0.88 4.46 11.83
C GLU A 43 -0.28 3.25 12.50
N LYS A 44 -0.26 2.13 11.82
CA LYS A 44 0.25 0.89 12.40
C LYS A 44 1.44 0.40 11.61
N VAL A 45 2.29 -0.34 12.29
CA VAL A 45 3.38 -1.04 11.64
C VAL A 45 2.91 -2.46 11.38
N PHE A 46 3.13 -2.94 10.18
CA PHE A 46 2.81 -4.30 9.81
C PHE A 46 4.09 -5.01 9.40
N PRO A 47 4.25 -6.26 9.84
CA PRO A 47 5.47 -6.96 9.49
C PRO A 47 5.51 -7.29 8.00
N PRO A 48 6.68 -7.49 7.45
CA PRO A 48 6.78 -7.99 6.08
C PRO A 48 6.04 -9.31 5.95
N ASP A 49 5.52 -9.54 4.77
CA ASP A 49 4.76 -10.74 4.42
C ASP A 49 3.34 -10.75 4.95
N GLU A 50 2.94 -9.75 5.69
CA GLU A 50 1.54 -9.66 6.11
C GLU A 50 0.66 -9.51 4.88
N ILE A 51 -0.43 -10.27 4.83
CA ILE A 51 -1.39 -10.21 3.73
C ILE A 51 -2.60 -9.43 4.20
N MET A 52 -3.09 -8.55 3.35
CA MET A 52 -4.26 -7.77 3.70
C MET A 52 -5.19 -7.65 2.50
N LEU A 53 -6.47 -7.52 2.79
CA LEU A 53 -7.44 -7.13 1.77
C LEU A 53 -7.49 -5.62 1.80
N LEU A 54 -7.03 -5.01 0.74
CA LEU A 54 -6.85 -3.57 0.68
C LEU A 54 -7.96 -2.96 -0.17
N THR A 55 -8.57 -1.91 0.34
CA THR A 55 -9.53 -1.12 -0.40
C THR A 55 -8.92 0.23 -0.65
N VAL A 56 -8.76 0.58 -1.92
CA VAL A 56 -8.19 1.85 -2.33
C VAL A 56 -9.32 2.70 -2.89
N ASN A 57 -9.50 3.88 -2.33
CA ASN A 57 -10.58 4.76 -2.76
C ASN A 57 -10.05 5.75 -3.76
N GLY A 58 -10.03 5.34 -5.00
CA GLY A 58 -9.57 6.18 -6.08
C GLY A 58 -10.69 7.00 -6.70
N PRO A 59 -10.37 7.76 -7.74
CA PRO A 59 -11.36 8.66 -8.32
C PRO A 59 -12.53 7.95 -8.99
N SER A 60 -12.34 6.70 -9.38
CA SER A 60 -13.45 5.96 -10.00
C SER A 60 -14.22 5.13 -9.00
N GLY A 61 -13.91 5.27 -7.72
CA GLY A 61 -14.59 4.53 -6.68
C GLY A 61 -13.64 3.55 -6.00
N PRO A 62 -14.15 2.80 -5.04
CA PRO A 62 -13.30 1.88 -4.30
C PRO A 62 -12.87 0.71 -5.16
N MET A 63 -11.64 0.28 -4.94
CA MET A 63 -11.09 -0.86 -5.63
C MET A 63 -10.45 -1.76 -4.59
N GLN A 64 -10.76 -3.04 -4.64
CA GLN A 64 -10.22 -3.99 -3.67
C GLN A 64 -9.17 -4.86 -4.32
N VAL A 65 -8.11 -5.12 -3.57
CA VAL A 65 -7.03 -5.95 -4.06
C VAL A 65 -6.38 -6.61 -2.86
N ILE A 66 -5.87 -7.80 -3.06
CA ILE A 66 -5.09 -8.46 -2.03
C ILE A 66 -3.66 -7.96 -2.16
N ALA A 67 -3.09 -7.56 -1.05
CA ALA A 67 -1.76 -6.97 -1.03
C ALA A 67 -0.91 -7.64 0.03
N GLN A 68 0.38 -7.63 -0.21
CA GLN A 68 1.35 -8.19 0.72
C GLN A 68 2.33 -7.12 1.11
N VAL A 69 2.57 -6.97 2.40
CA VAL A 69 3.55 -6.00 2.88
C VAL A 69 4.94 -6.51 2.55
N VAL A 70 5.72 -5.69 1.88
CA VAL A 70 7.08 -6.08 1.53
C VAL A 70 8.12 -5.34 2.37
N TRP A 71 7.77 -4.18 2.94
CA TRP A 71 8.65 -3.51 3.89
C TRP A 71 7.80 -2.53 4.71
N SER A 72 8.35 -2.14 5.85
CA SER A 72 7.73 -1.09 6.65
C SER A 72 8.82 -0.26 7.32
N ASP A 73 8.50 1.00 7.61
CA ASP A 73 9.46 1.92 8.18
C ASP A 73 8.70 2.93 9.02
N LEU A 74 9.07 3.01 10.28
CA LEU A 74 8.39 3.93 11.19
C LEU A 74 8.59 5.38 10.82
N CYS A 75 9.65 5.71 10.12
CA CYS A 75 9.98 7.09 9.83
C CYS A 75 9.77 7.48 8.39
N ALA A 76 9.09 6.65 7.62
CA ALA A 76 8.99 6.88 6.19
C ALA A 76 8.01 7.98 5.82
N CYS A 77 7.08 8.28 6.70
CA CYS A 77 6.08 9.33 6.43
C CYS A 77 6.36 10.49 7.36
N ASP A 78 6.93 11.54 6.82
CA ASP A 78 7.33 12.63 7.67
C ASP A 78 6.27 13.70 7.81
N ALA A 79 5.13 13.53 7.17
CA ALA A 79 4.10 14.54 7.26
C ALA A 79 3.39 14.55 8.58
N LYS A 80 3.35 13.43 9.30
CA LYS A 80 2.61 13.35 10.55
C LYS A 80 3.37 12.50 11.54
N ALA A 81 3.30 12.94 12.79
CA ALA A 81 3.86 12.14 13.86
C ALA A 81 3.06 10.87 14.03
N ASN A 82 3.70 9.83 14.49
CA ASN A 82 3.07 8.55 14.80
C ASN A 82 2.51 7.84 13.60
N THR A 83 3.05 8.11 12.42
CA THR A 83 2.68 7.33 11.26
C THR A 83 3.89 6.56 10.77
N SER A 84 3.61 5.51 10.04
CA SER A 84 4.65 4.70 9.45
C SER A 84 4.32 4.48 7.99
N GLY A 85 5.34 4.11 7.24
CA GLY A 85 5.15 3.79 5.84
C GLY A 85 5.25 2.30 5.62
N ILE A 86 4.41 1.79 4.76
CA ILE A 86 4.54 0.40 4.32
C ILE A 86 4.54 0.38 2.81
N GLY A 87 5.37 -0.50 2.28
CA GLY A 87 5.32 -0.80 0.87
C GLY A 87 4.60 -2.11 0.68
N VAL A 88 3.63 -2.13 -0.21
CA VAL A 88 2.87 -3.36 -0.47
C VAL A 88 2.96 -3.68 -1.94
N LYS A 89 2.90 -4.95 -2.25
CA LYS A 89 2.75 -5.38 -3.63
C LYS A 89 1.36 -5.96 -3.80
N PHE A 90 0.77 -5.69 -4.96
CA PHE A 90 -0.56 -6.19 -5.27
C PHE A 90 -0.45 -7.59 -5.84
N MET A 91 -1.40 -8.43 -5.45
CA MET A 91 -1.40 -9.82 -5.89
C MET A 91 -2.53 -9.97 -6.88
N TRP A 92 -2.22 -9.62 -8.14
CA TRP A 92 -3.24 -9.65 -9.19
C TRP A 92 -3.54 -11.05 -9.67
N SER A 93 -2.58 -11.93 -9.59
CA SER A 93 -2.73 -13.23 -10.21
C SER A 93 -3.30 -14.23 -9.25
N LEU A 94 -4.49 -14.01 -8.82
CA LEU A 94 -5.11 -14.98 -7.95
C LEU A 94 -5.45 -16.21 -8.73
N PRO A 95 -5.28 -17.38 -8.13
CA PRO A 95 -5.67 -18.59 -8.85
C PRO A 95 -7.15 -18.60 -9.13
N ARG A 96 -7.49 -19.19 -10.27
CA ARG A 96 -8.86 -19.33 -10.59
C ARG A 96 -9.23 -20.73 -10.37
N ALA A 97 -10.32 -20.94 -9.82
CA ALA A 97 -10.77 -22.30 -9.61
C ALA A 97 -11.24 -22.90 -10.90
#